data_848a8266cd0edc9b5e412230f383b151
#
_entry.id   848a8266cd0edc9b5e412230f383b151
#
_cell.length_a   1.000
_cell.length_b   1.000
_cell.length_c   1.000
_cell.angle_alpha   90.00
_cell.angle_beta   90.00
_cell.angle_gamma   90.00
#
_symmetry.space_group_name_H-M   'P 1'
#
loop_
_entity.id
_entity.type
_entity.pdbx_description
1 polymer ?
#
loop_
_entity_poly.entity_id
_entity_poly.type
_entity_poly.pdbx_seq_one_letter_code
_entity_poly.pdbx_strand_id
1 'polypeptide(L)'
;MPLSQIARWIAVAALGAGPALAADNPLQPSPAWDEMRLAVIGTETEPPVDPAVLDLDAPMRADNPALVPIRITQPPGAPAITRLALVIDENPAPVAAEFTLGPATAPLDLEVRVRVNAYSDVRAIATLADGRQVMAGRFVKASGGCAAPAGRSGEDARKDIGAMRWTSEPAGDRAMGQLMIRHPNFSGLQRDQLTLLDIPAEFVRSVTLRQGDALLMEMEGGISISENPVFRLGYTPDGAPVTIHAEDTEDRQFDASFPGSGG
;
A
#
# COMPACT_ATOMS: atom_id res chain seq x y z
N MET A 1 -73.73 -5.96 25.48
CA MET A 1 -73.04 -5.48 24.27
C MET A 1 -71.56 -5.40 24.60
N PRO A 2 -70.70 -6.29 24.09
CA PRO A 2 -69.27 -6.21 24.36
C PRO A 2 -68.54 -5.44 23.24
N LEU A 3 -67.66 -4.52 23.66
CA LEU A 3 -66.75 -3.79 22.78
C LEU A 3 -65.59 -4.71 22.36
N SER A 4 -65.44 -4.89 21.06
CA SER A 4 -64.32 -5.61 20.45
C SER A 4 -63.11 -4.73 20.42
N GLN A 5 -62.02 -5.16 21.05
CA GLN A 5 -60.69 -4.56 20.93
C GLN A 5 -60.02 -5.08 19.63
N ILE A 6 -59.74 -4.16 18.71
CA ILE A 6 -58.99 -4.42 17.52
C ILE A 6 -57.49 -4.22 17.86
N ALA A 7 -56.74 -5.32 18.04
CA ALA A 7 -55.30 -5.31 18.16
C ALA A 7 -54.65 -4.99 16.81
N ARG A 8 -54.03 -3.82 16.66
CA ARG A 8 -53.19 -3.44 15.53
C ARG A 8 -51.81 -4.06 15.69
N TRP A 9 -51.48 -5.03 14.87
CA TRP A 9 -50.13 -5.54 14.73
C TRP A 9 -49.30 -4.56 13.88
N ILE A 10 -48.30 -3.93 14.50
CA ILE A 10 -47.28 -3.14 13.79
C ILE A 10 -46.21 -4.13 13.36
N ALA A 11 -46.16 -4.46 12.08
CA ALA A 11 -45.04 -5.17 11.49
C ALA A 11 -43.83 -4.23 11.39
N VAL A 12 -42.82 -4.45 12.24
CA VAL A 12 -41.50 -3.80 12.12
C VAL A 12 -40.75 -4.50 10.99
N ALA A 13 -40.66 -3.84 9.84
CA ALA A 13 -39.81 -4.30 8.74
C ALA A 13 -38.34 -4.03 9.17
N ALA A 14 -37.59 -5.07 9.52
CA ALA A 14 -36.16 -5.01 9.67
C ALA A 14 -35.54 -4.80 8.29
N LEU A 15 -35.10 -3.58 7.99
CA LEU A 15 -34.21 -3.31 6.87
C LEU A 15 -32.86 -3.99 7.18
N GLY A 16 -32.66 -5.16 6.58
CA GLY A 16 -31.35 -5.80 6.54
C GLY A 16 -30.38 -4.92 5.75
N ALA A 17 -29.40 -4.32 6.43
CA ALA A 17 -28.23 -3.78 5.76
C ALA A 17 -27.50 -4.96 5.11
N GLY A 18 -27.68 -5.14 3.81
CA GLY A 18 -26.86 -6.06 3.03
C GLY A 18 -25.41 -5.60 3.08
N PRO A 19 -24.43 -6.52 2.98
CA PRO A 19 -23.03 -6.12 2.85
C PRO A 19 -22.92 -5.19 1.65
N ALA A 20 -22.31 -4.02 1.86
CA ALA A 20 -21.94 -3.13 0.77
C ALA A 20 -20.95 -3.91 -0.10
N LEU A 21 -21.39 -4.34 -1.27
CA LEU A 21 -20.50 -4.89 -2.29
C LEU A 21 -19.49 -3.79 -2.59
N ALA A 22 -18.20 -4.06 -2.33
CA ALA A 22 -17.13 -3.21 -2.79
C ALA A 22 -17.33 -2.98 -4.28
N ALA A 23 -17.24 -1.70 -4.71
CA ALA A 23 -17.44 -1.36 -6.11
C ALA A 23 -16.45 -2.18 -6.95
N ASP A 24 -17.00 -3.03 -7.80
CA ASP A 24 -16.20 -3.93 -8.62
C ASP A 24 -15.51 -3.11 -9.70
N ASN A 25 -14.18 -2.90 -9.55
CA ASN A 25 -13.31 -2.24 -10.52
C ASN A 25 -12.26 -3.24 -11.03
N PRO A 26 -12.69 -4.25 -11.82
CA PRO A 26 -11.82 -5.31 -12.29
C PRO A 26 -10.70 -4.79 -13.18
N LEU A 27 -9.63 -5.57 -13.28
CA LEU A 27 -8.52 -5.34 -14.21
C LEU A 27 -9.04 -5.17 -15.64
N GLN A 28 -8.38 -4.29 -16.38
CA GLN A 28 -8.67 -4.02 -17.79
C GLN A 28 -7.56 -4.64 -18.68
N PRO A 29 -7.82 -4.86 -19.97
CA PRO A 29 -6.74 -5.18 -20.92
C PRO A 29 -5.66 -4.08 -20.89
N SER A 30 -4.41 -4.46 -20.64
CA SER A 30 -3.29 -3.54 -20.49
C SER A 30 -2.12 -3.97 -21.38
N PRO A 31 -1.92 -3.33 -22.54
CA PRO A 31 -0.74 -3.57 -23.37
C PRO A 31 0.58 -3.28 -22.62
N ALA A 32 0.60 -2.28 -21.75
CA ALA A 32 1.77 -1.98 -20.93
C ALA A 32 2.15 -3.15 -20.02
N TRP A 33 1.16 -3.80 -19.38
CA TRP A 33 1.39 -5.00 -18.58
C TRP A 33 1.92 -6.16 -19.43
N ASP A 34 1.37 -6.38 -20.61
CA ASP A 34 1.80 -7.45 -21.52
C ASP A 34 3.26 -7.29 -21.94
N GLU A 35 3.73 -6.06 -22.14
CA GLU A 35 5.12 -5.75 -22.51
C GLU A 35 6.09 -5.91 -21.33
N MET A 36 5.69 -5.54 -20.11
CA MET A 36 6.58 -5.53 -18.94
C MET A 36 6.54 -6.81 -18.11
N ARG A 37 5.49 -7.62 -18.21
CA ARG A 37 5.22 -8.76 -17.35
C ARG A 37 6.42 -9.68 -17.16
N LEU A 38 7.07 -10.08 -18.24
CA LEU A 38 8.25 -10.96 -18.16
C LEU A 38 9.38 -10.35 -17.32
N ALA A 39 9.62 -9.06 -17.44
CA ALA A 39 10.66 -8.38 -16.67
C ALA A 39 10.30 -8.26 -15.19
N VAL A 40 9.00 -8.06 -14.87
CA VAL A 40 8.52 -7.88 -13.49
C VAL A 40 8.44 -9.19 -12.73
N ILE A 41 7.89 -10.24 -13.35
CA ILE A 41 7.56 -11.49 -12.64
C ILE A 41 8.39 -12.72 -13.11
N GLY A 42 9.30 -12.53 -14.07
CA GLY A 42 10.22 -13.58 -14.54
C GLY A 42 9.56 -14.68 -15.38
N THR A 43 8.29 -14.52 -15.77
CA THR A 43 7.55 -15.49 -16.58
C THR A 43 6.60 -14.79 -17.56
N GLU A 44 6.38 -15.41 -18.73
CA GLU A 44 5.36 -14.95 -19.69
C GLU A 44 3.94 -15.34 -19.26
N THR A 45 3.82 -16.34 -18.38
CA THR A 45 2.51 -16.78 -17.88
C THR A 45 2.03 -15.83 -16.79
N GLU A 46 0.87 -15.24 -17.00
CA GLU A 46 0.25 -14.37 -15.99
C GLU A 46 -0.13 -15.17 -14.74
N PRO A 47 0.23 -14.69 -13.52
CA PRO A 47 -0.19 -15.34 -12.29
C PRO A 47 -1.71 -15.33 -12.18
N PRO A 48 -2.32 -16.41 -11.66
CA PRO A 48 -3.77 -16.45 -11.48
C PRO A 48 -4.23 -15.39 -10.47
N VAL A 49 -5.39 -14.78 -10.74
CA VAL A 49 -6.10 -13.98 -9.75
C VAL A 49 -6.84 -14.93 -8.81
N ASP A 50 -6.43 -14.95 -7.54
CA ASP A 50 -6.99 -15.85 -6.53
C ASP A 50 -7.41 -15.08 -5.26
N PRO A 51 -8.70 -14.66 -5.17
CA PRO A 51 -9.21 -13.93 -4.01
C PRO A 51 -9.21 -14.74 -2.71
N ALA A 52 -9.08 -16.07 -2.78
CA ALA A 52 -8.93 -16.91 -1.60
C ALA A 52 -7.53 -16.84 -0.99
N VAL A 53 -6.57 -16.25 -1.71
CA VAL A 53 -5.18 -16.12 -1.27
C VAL A 53 -4.75 -14.68 -1.10
N LEU A 54 -5.18 -13.80 -2.01
CA LEU A 54 -4.75 -12.39 -2.05
C LEU A 54 -5.90 -11.50 -2.53
N ASP A 55 -6.11 -10.39 -1.86
CA ASP A 55 -7.00 -9.32 -2.32
C ASP A 55 -6.27 -7.97 -2.32
N LEU A 56 -6.72 -7.08 -3.21
CA LEU A 56 -6.25 -5.71 -3.30
C LEU A 56 -7.45 -4.78 -3.28
N ASP A 57 -7.44 -3.82 -2.36
CA ASP A 57 -8.40 -2.72 -2.31
C ASP A 57 -7.76 -1.42 -2.79
N ALA A 58 -8.44 -0.75 -3.70
CA ALA A 58 -8.04 0.54 -4.26
C ALA A 58 -9.29 1.32 -4.68
N PRO A 59 -9.30 2.66 -4.57
CA PRO A 59 -10.45 3.45 -5.00
C PRO A 59 -10.65 3.35 -6.51
N MET A 60 -11.89 3.16 -6.97
CA MET A 60 -12.21 3.18 -8.41
C MET A 60 -11.81 4.51 -9.06
N ARG A 61 -11.92 5.61 -8.32
CA ARG A 61 -11.49 6.96 -8.72
C ARG A 61 -10.70 7.58 -7.57
N ALA A 62 -9.49 8.00 -7.85
CA ALA A 62 -8.65 8.69 -6.88
C ALA A 62 -9.09 10.15 -6.71
N ASP A 63 -9.39 10.57 -5.49
CA ASP A 63 -9.63 11.97 -5.16
C ASP A 63 -8.34 12.79 -5.28
N ASN A 64 -7.22 12.20 -4.87
CA ASN A 64 -5.88 12.76 -5.04
C ASN A 64 -4.96 11.72 -5.72
N PRO A 65 -4.62 11.91 -7.00
CA PRO A 65 -3.81 10.95 -7.73
C PRO A 65 -2.35 10.84 -7.24
N ALA A 66 -1.88 11.78 -6.41
CA ALA A 66 -0.56 11.73 -5.78
C ALA A 66 -0.55 10.95 -4.46
N LEU A 67 -1.71 10.58 -3.90
CA LEU A 67 -1.86 9.97 -2.57
C LEU A 67 -2.93 8.87 -2.60
N VAL A 68 -2.82 7.93 -3.52
CA VAL A 68 -3.81 6.84 -3.68
C VAL A 68 -3.49 5.73 -2.68
N PRO A 69 -4.39 5.42 -1.73
CA PRO A 69 -4.19 4.31 -0.81
C PRO A 69 -4.43 2.98 -1.54
N ILE A 70 -3.49 2.05 -1.37
CA ILE A 70 -3.58 0.68 -1.83
C ILE A 70 -3.44 -0.23 -0.63
N ARG A 71 -4.45 -1.05 -0.36
CA ARG A 71 -4.41 -2.05 0.69
C ARG A 71 -4.39 -3.45 0.11
N ILE A 72 -3.46 -4.27 0.58
CA ILE A 72 -3.24 -5.64 0.11
C ILE A 72 -3.42 -6.55 1.31
N THR A 73 -4.34 -7.51 1.19
CA THR A 73 -4.72 -8.36 2.32
C THR A 73 -4.74 -9.83 1.94
N GLN A 74 -4.51 -10.68 2.94
CA GLN A 74 -4.74 -12.12 2.87
C GLN A 74 -5.86 -12.54 3.83
N PRO A 75 -6.72 -13.49 3.44
CA PRO A 75 -7.62 -14.12 4.39
C PRO A 75 -6.84 -14.98 5.40
N PRO A 76 -7.39 -15.19 6.61
CA PRO A 76 -6.80 -16.09 7.58
C PRO A 76 -6.59 -17.49 7.03
N GLY A 77 -5.40 -18.08 7.29
CA GLY A 77 -5.05 -19.43 6.83
C GLY A 77 -4.53 -19.51 5.40
N ALA A 78 -4.44 -18.40 4.67
CA ALA A 78 -3.77 -18.38 3.37
C ALA A 78 -2.27 -18.68 3.51
N PRO A 79 -1.62 -19.26 2.48
CA PRO A 79 -0.17 -19.50 2.49
C PRO A 79 0.60 -18.18 2.65
N ALA A 80 1.67 -18.21 3.46
CA ALA A 80 2.48 -17.01 3.71
C ALA A 80 3.07 -16.45 2.41
N ILE A 81 3.04 -15.12 2.27
CA ILE A 81 3.70 -14.39 1.21
C ILE A 81 5.12 -14.07 1.67
N THR A 82 6.10 -14.33 0.83
CA THR A 82 7.51 -14.00 1.08
C THR A 82 7.98 -12.79 0.30
N ARG A 83 7.42 -12.56 -0.90
CA ARG A 83 7.69 -11.39 -1.74
C ARG A 83 6.40 -10.86 -2.34
N LEU A 84 6.36 -9.55 -2.53
CA LEU A 84 5.23 -8.85 -3.13
C LEU A 84 5.74 -7.73 -4.03
N ALA A 85 5.33 -7.72 -5.29
CA ALA A 85 5.55 -6.59 -6.19
C ALA A 85 4.26 -5.80 -6.35
N LEU A 86 4.32 -4.49 -6.19
CA LEU A 86 3.23 -3.55 -6.47
C LEU A 86 3.51 -2.84 -7.78
N VAL A 87 2.63 -3.02 -8.76
CA VAL A 87 2.79 -2.49 -10.12
C VAL A 87 1.62 -1.59 -10.47
N ILE A 88 1.89 -0.48 -11.15
CA ILE A 88 0.92 0.47 -11.67
C ILE A 88 1.22 0.60 -13.17
N ASP A 89 0.43 -0.07 -14.00
CA ASP A 89 0.76 -0.36 -15.39
C ASP A 89 1.15 0.88 -16.20
N GLU A 90 0.41 1.98 -16.05
CA GLU A 90 0.57 3.21 -16.84
C GLU A 90 1.45 4.28 -16.15
N ASN A 91 2.16 3.92 -15.07
CA ASN A 91 3.11 4.84 -14.46
C ASN A 91 4.44 4.87 -15.25
N PRO A 92 5.14 6.02 -15.28
CA PRO A 92 6.46 6.13 -15.94
C PRO A 92 7.51 5.14 -15.39
N ALA A 93 7.38 4.76 -14.11
CA ALA A 93 8.07 3.65 -13.47
C ALA A 93 6.99 2.71 -12.92
N PRO A 94 6.62 1.66 -13.68
CA PRO A 94 5.47 0.84 -13.34
C PRO A 94 5.62 0.06 -12.04
N VAL A 95 6.80 -0.48 -11.73
CA VAL A 95 7.07 -1.10 -10.42
C VAL A 95 7.14 0.01 -9.38
N ALA A 96 6.08 0.13 -8.58
CA ALA A 96 6.00 1.14 -7.53
C ALA A 96 6.85 0.76 -6.32
N ALA A 97 6.82 -0.51 -5.93
CA ALA A 97 7.64 -1.08 -4.87
C ALA A 97 7.70 -2.61 -4.95
N GLU A 98 8.79 -3.17 -4.44
CA GLU A 98 8.95 -4.59 -4.12
C GLU A 98 9.12 -4.75 -2.62
N PHE A 99 8.47 -5.76 -2.05
CA PHE A 99 8.52 -6.05 -0.62
C PHE A 99 9.02 -7.48 -0.38
N THR A 100 9.94 -7.62 0.58
CA THR A 100 10.25 -8.91 1.22
C THR A 100 9.59 -8.90 2.58
N LEU A 101 8.82 -9.94 2.89
CA LEU A 101 7.97 -10.02 4.08
C LEU A 101 8.45 -11.10 5.04
N GLY A 102 8.55 -10.75 6.31
CA GLY A 102 8.88 -11.69 7.37
C GLY A 102 7.69 -12.52 7.84
N PRO A 103 7.92 -13.67 8.50
CA PRO A 103 6.85 -14.59 8.93
C PRO A 103 5.82 -13.95 9.88
N ALA A 104 6.25 -12.99 10.71
CA ALA A 104 5.38 -12.32 11.67
C ALA A 104 4.31 -11.42 11.00
N THR A 105 4.40 -11.16 9.69
CA THR A 105 3.40 -10.38 8.95
C THR A 105 2.27 -11.22 8.36
N ALA A 106 2.36 -12.55 8.45
CA ALA A 106 1.31 -13.43 7.95
C ALA A 106 0.12 -13.55 8.93
N PRO A 107 -1.13 -13.55 8.44
CA PRO A 107 -1.56 -13.22 7.10
C PRO A 107 -1.30 -11.75 6.78
N LEU A 108 -0.98 -11.43 5.52
CA LEU A 108 -0.63 -10.06 5.12
C LEU A 108 -1.81 -9.09 5.28
N ASP A 109 -1.53 -7.92 5.84
CA ASP A 109 -2.37 -6.73 5.81
C ASP A 109 -1.43 -5.54 5.68
N LEU A 110 -1.25 -5.07 4.45
CA LEU A 110 -0.33 -3.99 4.09
C LEU A 110 -1.09 -2.88 3.37
N GLU A 111 -0.94 -1.65 3.85
CA GLU A 111 -1.40 -0.45 3.14
C GLU A 111 -0.23 0.46 2.85
N VAL A 112 -0.16 0.94 1.61
CA VAL A 112 0.82 1.91 1.12
C VAL A 112 0.14 2.97 0.27
N ARG A 113 0.69 4.19 0.24
CA ARG A 113 0.19 5.26 -0.62
C ARG A 113 1.09 5.44 -1.82
N VAL A 114 0.47 5.48 -3.01
CA VAL A 114 1.17 5.59 -4.29
C VAL A 114 0.67 6.75 -5.13
N ARG A 115 1.48 7.15 -6.10
CA ARG A 115 1.11 8.06 -7.19
C ARG A 115 0.57 7.22 -8.34
N VAL A 116 -0.56 7.64 -8.92
CA VAL A 116 -1.12 7.03 -10.12
C VAL A 116 -1.18 8.10 -11.20
N ASN A 117 -0.44 7.91 -12.30
CA ASN A 117 -0.22 8.96 -13.29
C ASN A 117 -1.29 9.02 -14.39
N ALA A 118 -1.89 7.89 -14.72
CA ALA A 118 -2.95 7.77 -15.72
C ALA A 118 -4.00 6.76 -15.24
N TYR A 119 -5.10 6.62 -15.96
CA TYR A 119 -6.05 5.53 -15.76
C TYR A 119 -5.28 4.22 -15.93
N SER A 120 -5.23 3.41 -14.87
CA SER A 120 -4.28 2.31 -14.79
C SER A 120 -4.82 1.14 -13.99
N ASP A 121 -4.42 -0.05 -14.36
CA ASP A 121 -4.47 -1.18 -13.46
C ASP A 121 -3.38 -1.03 -12.38
N VAL A 122 -3.75 -1.34 -11.16
CA VAL A 122 -2.85 -1.51 -10.02
C VAL A 122 -2.85 -2.98 -9.65
N ARG A 123 -1.67 -3.61 -9.69
CA ARG A 123 -1.48 -5.04 -9.48
C ARG A 123 -0.61 -5.30 -8.26
N ALA A 124 -1.01 -6.26 -7.45
CA ALA A 124 -0.19 -6.88 -6.42
C ALA A 124 0.15 -8.30 -6.87
N ILE A 125 1.42 -8.59 -7.07
CA ILE A 125 1.91 -9.91 -7.45
C ILE A 125 2.66 -10.50 -6.27
N ALA A 126 2.10 -11.54 -5.66
CA ALA A 126 2.66 -12.19 -4.49
C ALA A 126 3.37 -13.49 -4.86
N THR A 127 4.57 -13.69 -4.30
CA THR A 127 5.25 -14.98 -4.28
C THR A 127 5.04 -15.63 -2.92
N LEU A 128 4.44 -16.80 -2.92
CA LEU A 128 4.16 -17.58 -1.73
C LEU A 128 5.39 -18.34 -1.25
N ALA A 129 5.37 -18.83 -0.01
CA ALA A 129 6.46 -19.60 0.56
C ALA A 129 6.80 -20.91 -0.20
N ASP A 130 5.83 -21.45 -0.95
CA ASP A 130 6.02 -22.62 -1.82
C ASP A 130 6.51 -22.27 -3.24
N GLY A 131 6.77 -20.99 -3.51
CA GLY A 131 7.26 -20.48 -4.79
C GLY A 131 6.17 -20.20 -5.84
N ARG A 132 4.91 -20.52 -5.58
CA ARG A 132 3.81 -20.14 -6.49
C ARG A 132 3.60 -18.64 -6.48
N GLN A 133 3.19 -18.10 -7.61
CA GLN A 133 2.77 -16.70 -7.73
C GLN A 133 1.26 -16.61 -7.86
N VAL A 134 0.67 -15.60 -7.22
CA VAL A 134 -0.74 -15.21 -7.33
C VAL A 134 -0.82 -13.70 -7.52
N MET A 135 -1.90 -13.21 -8.11
CA MET A 135 -2.10 -11.80 -8.37
C MET A 135 -3.47 -11.35 -7.85
N ALA A 136 -3.51 -10.10 -7.39
CA ALA A 136 -4.73 -9.34 -7.21
C ALA A 136 -4.58 -7.99 -7.90
N GLY A 137 -5.68 -7.36 -8.27
CA GLY A 137 -5.58 -6.04 -8.88
C GLY A 137 -6.92 -5.33 -9.02
N ARG A 138 -6.82 -4.00 -9.23
CA ARG A 138 -7.97 -3.10 -9.43
C ARG A 138 -7.64 -2.03 -10.46
N PHE A 139 -8.62 -1.69 -11.26
CA PHE A 139 -8.51 -0.55 -12.18
C PHE A 139 -8.80 0.75 -11.44
N VAL A 140 -7.89 1.72 -11.52
CA VAL A 140 -7.97 3.02 -10.84
C VAL A 140 -8.02 4.15 -11.87
N LYS A 141 -9.03 5.01 -11.75
CA LYS A 141 -9.17 6.23 -12.54
C LYS A 141 -8.47 7.38 -11.83
N ALA A 142 -7.28 7.73 -12.31
CA ALA A 142 -6.46 8.82 -11.81
C ALA A 142 -5.73 9.51 -12.96
N SER A 143 -5.20 10.71 -12.76
CA SER A 143 -4.41 11.41 -13.77
C SER A 143 -3.44 12.40 -13.14
N GLY A 144 -2.18 12.37 -13.62
CA GLY A 144 -1.16 13.35 -13.26
C GLY A 144 -0.54 13.20 -11.88
N GLY A 145 -0.67 12.05 -11.22
CA GLY A 145 -0.16 11.84 -9.86
C GLY A 145 1.34 12.00 -9.72
N CYS A 146 2.11 11.60 -10.74
CA CYS A 146 3.57 11.74 -10.73
C CYS A 146 4.05 13.18 -10.95
N ALA A 147 3.28 13.99 -11.68
CA ALA A 147 3.58 15.40 -11.93
C ALA A 147 2.86 16.35 -10.96
N ALA A 148 2.05 15.84 -10.04
CA ALA A 148 1.32 16.65 -9.07
C ALA A 148 2.31 17.47 -8.22
N PRO A 149 2.03 18.76 -7.97
CA PRO A 149 2.86 19.59 -7.11
C PRO A 149 3.08 18.93 -5.76
N ALA A 150 4.30 19.05 -5.22
CA ALA A 150 4.58 18.65 -3.85
C ALA A 150 3.73 19.48 -2.88
N GLY A 151 3.29 18.89 -1.77
CA GLY A 151 2.52 19.60 -0.75
C GLY A 151 3.31 20.71 -0.07
N ARG A 152 4.65 20.67 -0.18
CA ARG A 152 5.60 21.71 0.21
C ARG A 152 6.62 21.91 -0.89
N SER A 153 7.13 23.11 -1.06
CA SER A 153 8.12 23.46 -2.08
C SER A 153 9.46 23.88 -1.46
N GLY A 154 10.53 23.76 -2.26
CA GLY A 154 11.85 24.27 -1.90
C GLY A 154 12.43 23.69 -0.62
N GLU A 155 13.02 24.55 0.22
CA GLU A 155 13.67 24.18 1.48
C GLU A 155 12.68 23.58 2.51
N ASP A 156 11.42 24.04 2.51
CA ASP A 156 10.39 23.53 3.43
C ASP A 156 10.04 22.04 3.17
N ALA A 157 10.17 21.58 1.93
CA ALA A 157 9.95 20.17 1.59
C ALA A 157 11.07 19.27 2.15
N ARG A 158 12.28 19.80 2.28
CA ARG A 158 13.47 19.11 2.77
C ARG A 158 13.69 19.24 4.28
N LYS A 159 12.90 20.07 4.95
CA LYS A 159 12.98 20.22 6.40
C LYS A 159 12.57 18.91 7.07
N ASP A 160 13.38 18.47 8.01
CA ASP A 160 13.16 17.24 8.79
C ASP A 160 13.14 15.95 7.93
N ILE A 161 13.84 15.93 6.77
CA ILE A 161 14.01 14.71 5.97
C ILE A 161 14.56 13.60 6.86
N GLY A 162 13.99 12.40 6.72
CA GLY A 162 14.37 11.21 7.47
C GLY A 162 13.76 11.12 8.86
N ALA A 163 13.03 12.16 9.33
CA ALA A 163 12.31 12.03 10.58
C ALA A 163 11.24 10.93 10.47
N MET A 164 11.23 10.00 11.43
CA MET A 164 10.34 8.85 11.44
C MET A 164 9.38 8.90 12.61
N ARG A 165 8.20 8.37 12.38
CA ARG A 165 7.21 8.09 13.41
C ARG A 165 6.70 6.66 13.25
N TRP A 166 6.73 5.93 14.35
CA TRP A 166 6.10 4.63 14.47
C TRP A 166 4.98 4.67 15.50
N THR A 167 3.85 4.07 15.16
CA THR A 167 2.77 3.78 16.09
C THR A 167 2.33 2.34 15.90
N SER A 168 1.88 1.70 16.97
CA SER A 168 1.37 0.33 16.92
C SER A 168 0.11 0.25 17.77
N GLU A 169 -0.96 -0.25 17.17
CA GLU A 169 -2.26 -0.41 17.82
C GLU A 169 -2.63 -1.89 17.88
N PRO A 170 -3.13 -2.40 19.02
CA PRO A 170 -3.60 -3.78 19.12
C PRO A 170 -4.72 -4.08 18.14
N ALA A 171 -4.67 -5.25 17.51
CA ALA A 171 -5.67 -5.76 16.56
C ALA A 171 -5.93 -7.25 16.82
N GLY A 172 -6.61 -7.57 17.93
CA GLY A 172 -6.80 -8.94 18.43
C GLY A 172 -5.49 -9.51 18.98
N ASP A 173 -5.05 -10.65 18.46
CA ASP A 173 -3.77 -11.31 18.76
C ASP A 173 -2.59 -10.74 17.95
N ARG A 174 -2.87 -9.75 17.10
CA ARG A 174 -1.90 -9.04 16.27
C ARG A 174 -1.85 -7.56 16.62
N ALA A 175 -0.99 -6.83 15.95
CA ALA A 175 -0.94 -5.38 16.00
C ALA A 175 -0.95 -4.80 14.58
N MET A 176 -1.46 -3.58 14.44
CA MET A 176 -1.35 -2.77 13.23
C MET A 176 -0.30 -1.69 13.48
N GLY A 177 0.87 -1.88 12.89
CA GLY A 177 1.95 -0.89 12.89
C GLY A 177 1.76 0.15 11.79
N GLN A 178 2.11 1.40 12.07
CA GLN A 178 2.18 2.45 11.06
C GLN A 178 3.52 3.17 11.15
N LEU A 179 4.28 3.06 10.08
CA LEU A 179 5.50 3.82 9.85
C LEU A 179 5.17 5.02 8.96
N MET A 180 5.64 6.20 9.35
CA MET A 180 5.69 7.40 8.51
C MET A 180 7.12 7.90 8.44
N ILE A 181 7.61 8.18 7.23
CA ILE A 181 8.92 8.78 6.98
C ILE A 181 8.72 10.17 6.38
N ARG A 182 9.36 11.16 6.95
CA ARG A 182 9.35 12.53 6.41
C ARG A 182 10.29 12.62 5.23
N HIS A 183 9.74 12.70 4.02
CA HIS A 183 10.53 12.79 2.79
C HIS A 183 9.68 13.37 1.65
N PRO A 184 10.19 14.28 0.82
CA PRO A 184 9.41 14.86 -0.28
C PRO A 184 9.06 13.83 -1.36
N ASN A 185 9.81 12.78 -1.51
CA ASN A 185 9.65 11.77 -2.57
C ASN A 185 9.34 12.41 -3.92
N PHE A 186 10.23 13.30 -4.36
CA PHE A 186 10.11 13.91 -5.68
C PHE A 186 10.24 12.86 -6.78
N SER A 187 9.29 12.87 -7.71
CA SER A 187 9.23 11.90 -8.80
C SER A 187 10.15 12.20 -9.98
N GLY A 188 10.73 13.41 -10.06
CA GLY A 188 11.45 13.88 -11.24
C GLY A 188 10.54 14.45 -12.35
N LEU A 189 9.22 14.37 -12.18
CA LEU A 189 8.23 14.87 -13.15
C LEU A 189 7.49 16.11 -12.64
N GLN A 190 7.88 16.60 -11.49
CA GLN A 190 7.28 17.76 -10.83
C GLN A 190 8.03 19.03 -11.21
N ARG A 191 7.33 20.16 -11.24
CA ARG A 191 7.88 21.48 -11.45
C ARG A 191 7.81 22.31 -10.18
N ASP A 192 8.88 23.02 -9.89
CA ASP A 192 8.89 24.08 -8.87
C ASP A 192 8.00 25.22 -9.32
N GLN A 193 7.05 25.61 -8.47
CA GLN A 193 6.03 26.60 -8.84
C GLN A 193 6.55 28.05 -8.88
N LEU A 194 7.71 28.32 -8.28
CA LEU A 194 8.30 29.64 -8.24
C LEU A 194 9.31 29.81 -9.38
N THR A 195 10.19 28.82 -9.56
CA THR A 195 11.27 28.88 -10.55
C THR A 195 10.87 28.32 -11.90
N LEU A 196 9.78 27.52 -11.96
CA LEU A 196 9.29 26.79 -13.13
C LEU A 196 10.30 25.75 -13.67
N LEU A 197 11.33 25.43 -12.91
CA LEU A 197 12.29 24.38 -13.25
C LEU A 197 11.76 22.99 -12.83
N ASP A 198 12.22 21.98 -13.54
CA ASP A 198 11.93 20.59 -13.17
C ASP A 198 12.69 20.25 -11.88
N ILE A 199 12.01 19.56 -10.96
CA ILE A 199 12.58 19.10 -9.69
C ILE A 199 13.18 17.72 -9.94
N PRO A 200 14.50 17.49 -9.71
CA PRO A 200 15.10 16.17 -9.85
C PRO A 200 14.41 15.12 -8.97
N ALA A 201 14.43 13.87 -9.42
CA ALA A 201 13.95 12.76 -8.62
C ALA A 201 14.77 12.61 -7.33
N GLU A 202 14.09 12.56 -6.19
CA GLU A 202 14.70 12.43 -4.87
C GLU A 202 13.69 11.69 -3.97
N PHE A 203 13.92 10.40 -3.69
CA PHE A 203 12.94 9.55 -3.00
C PHE A 203 13.60 8.50 -2.12
N VAL A 204 12.84 7.98 -1.15
CA VAL A 204 13.22 6.83 -0.33
C VAL A 204 13.27 5.59 -1.21
N ARG A 205 14.47 5.05 -1.41
CA ARG A 205 14.72 3.87 -2.27
C ARG A 205 14.55 2.56 -1.52
N SER A 206 14.87 2.53 -0.22
CA SER A 206 14.70 1.32 0.59
C SER A 206 14.27 1.62 2.00
N VAL A 207 13.55 0.67 2.58
CA VAL A 207 13.13 0.67 3.99
C VAL A 207 13.24 -0.74 4.54
N THR A 208 13.94 -0.93 5.64
CA THR A 208 13.98 -2.18 6.40
C THR A 208 13.33 -1.97 7.76
N LEU A 209 12.31 -2.76 8.07
CA LEU A 209 11.57 -2.75 9.33
C LEU A 209 11.79 -4.10 10.04
N ARG A 210 12.26 -4.06 11.28
CA ARG A 210 12.52 -5.25 12.11
C ARG A 210 11.87 -5.12 13.48
N GLN A 211 11.57 -6.26 14.09
CA GLN A 211 11.21 -6.40 15.48
C GLN A 211 12.27 -7.28 16.16
N GLY A 212 13.10 -6.70 17.01
CA GLY A 212 14.34 -7.36 17.42
C GLY A 212 15.17 -7.76 16.20
N ASP A 213 15.56 -9.04 16.11
CA ASP A 213 16.29 -9.56 14.97
C ASP A 213 15.39 -10.02 13.81
N ALA A 214 14.08 -10.14 14.06
CA ALA A 214 13.13 -10.64 13.07
C ALA A 214 12.80 -9.57 12.02
N LEU A 215 12.90 -9.92 10.73
CA LEU A 215 12.41 -9.07 9.65
C LEU A 215 10.88 -9.01 9.72
N LEU A 216 10.32 -7.81 9.69
CA LEU A 216 8.92 -7.58 9.39
C LEU A 216 8.75 -7.30 7.91
N MET A 217 9.46 -6.30 7.39
CA MET A 217 9.34 -5.86 6.01
C MET A 217 10.66 -5.26 5.53
N GLU A 218 11.06 -5.60 4.32
CA GLU A 218 12.02 -4.83 3.52
C GLU A 218 11.30 -4.35 2.26
N MET A 219 11.49 -3.10 1.89
CA MET A 219 10.87 -2.47 0.74
C MET A 219 11.94 -1.81 -0.12
N GLU A 220 11.91 -2.08 -1.41
CA GLU A 220 12.58 -1.31 -2.44
C GLU A 220 11.52 -0.53 -3.23
N GLY A 221 11.63 0.80 -3.23
CA GLY A 221 10.63 1.69 -3.79
C GLY A 221 11.15 2.55 -4.95
N GLY A 222 10.22 3.05 -5.73
CA GLY A 222 10.47 3.96 -6.85
C GLY A 222 9.74 5.29 -6.71
N ILE A 223 9.76 6.08 -7.79
CA ILE A 223 9.11 7.39 -7.88
C ILE A 223 7.58 7.35 -7.69
N SER A 224 6.99 6.16 -7.78
CA SER A 224 5.55 5.95 -7.60
C SER A 224 5.12 5.91 -6.12
N ILE A 225 6.06 5.82 -5.17
CA ILE A 225 5.73 5.99 -3.75
C ILE A 225 5.44 7.47 -3.47
N SER A 226 4.36 7.73 -2.73
CA SER A 226 3.89 9.08 -2.44
C SER A 226 4.84 9.88 -1.55
N GLU A 227 4.67 11.20 -1.53
CA GLU A 227 5.28 12.11 -0.56
C GLU A 227 5.01 11.65 0.89
N ASN A 228 6.00 11.79 1.77
CA ASN A 228 5.97 11.31 3.16
C ASN A 228 5.47 9.87 3.23
N PRO A 229 6.28 8.90 2.78
CA PRO A 229 5.88 7.48 2.73
C PRO A 229 5.21 7.00 4.02
N VAL A 230 4.08 6.36 3.87
CA VAL A 230 3.32 5.76 4.97
C VAL A 230 3.08 4.30 4.64
N PHE A 231 3.51 3.42 5.56
CA PHE A 231 3.27 1.98 5.50
C PHE A 231 2.47 1.58 6.73
N ARG A 232 1.31 0.94 6.54
CA ARG A 232 0.56 0.28 7.61
C ARG A 232 0.71 -1.22 7.42
N LEU A 233 1.14 -1.90 8.44
CA LEU A 233 1.49 -3.33 8.37
C LEU A 233 0.93 -4.08 9.58
N GLY A 234 0.12 -5.09 9.31
CA GLY A 234 -0.31 -6.05 10.31
C GLY A 234 0.84 -7.00 10.68
N TYR A 235 1.13 -7.17 11.96
CA TYR A 235 2.18 -8.09 12.41
C TYR A 235 1.84 -8.72 13.76
N THR A 236 2.53 -9.81 14.11
CA THR A 236 2.44 -10.44 15.44
C THR A 236 3.53 -9.83 16.33
N PRO A 237 3.16 -9.05 17.39
CA PRO A 237 4.14 -8.46 18.28
C PRO A 237 4.76 -9.52 19.21
N ASP A 238 6.07 -9.39 19.48
CA ASP A 238 6.81 -10.22 20.44
C ASP A 238 7.38 -9.42 21.63
N GLY A 239 7.07 -8.11 21.69
CA GLY A 239 7.53 -7.19 22.73
C GLY A 239 8.93 -6.63 22.49
N ALA A 240 9.68 -7.12 21.49
CA ALA A 240 10.98 -6.56 21.15
C ALA A 240 10.86 -5.16 20.52
N PRO A 241 11.91 -4.32 20.64
CA PRO A 241 11.93 -3.01 19.98
C PRO A 241 11.77 -3.14 18.46
N VAL A 242 11.10 -2.14 17.88
CA VAL A 242 10.98 -2.00 16.43
C VAL A 242 12.07 -1.07 15.93
N THR A 243 12.90 -1.54 15.01
CA THR A 243 13.96 -0.77 14.37
C THR A 243 13.67 -0.55 12.90
N ILE A 244 14.01 0.64 12.42
CA ILE A 244 13.77 1.06 11.05
C ILE A 244 15.08 1.61 10.51
N HIS A 245 15.47 1.13 9.34
CA HIS A 245 16.53 1.68 8.53
C HIS A 245 15.94 2.07 7.17
N ALA A 246 16.24 3.28 6.69
CA ALA A 246 15.82 3.73 5.38
C ALA A 246 16.96 4.44 4.66
N GLU A 247 17.00 4.31 3.34
CA GLU A 247 17.93 5.01 2.47
C GLU A 247 17.18 5.73 1.34
N ASP A 248 17.70 6.86 0.89
CA ASP A 248 17.17 7.57 -0.26
C ASP A 248 18.13 7.58 -1.45
N THR A 249 17.70 8.19 -2.53
CA THR A 249 18.48 8.29 -3.79
C THR A 249 19.67 9.25 -3.72
N GLU A 250 19.78 10.04 -2.66
CA GLU A 250 20.94 10.90 -2.36
C GLU A 250 21.93 10.23 -1.39
N ASP A 251 21.83 8.90 -1.21
CA ASP A 251 22.64 8.07 -0.31
C ASP A 251 22.57 8.49 1.17
N ARG A 252 21.52 9.22 1.58
CA ARG A 252 21.27 9.53 2.99
C ARG A 252 20.65 8.32 3.67
N GLN A 253 21.16 8.03 4.86
CA GLN A 253 20.69 6.93 5.70
C GLN A 253 19.96 7.49 6.92
N PHE A 254 18.86 6.86 7.26
CA PHE A 254 17.99 7.26 8.36
C PHE A 254 17.67 6.05 9.24
N ASP A 255 17.98 6.17 10.52
CA ASP A 255 17.78 5.11 11.50
C ASP A 255 16.85 5.58 12.62
N ALA A 256 15.95 4.71 13.04
CA ALA A 256 15.09 4.95 14.20
C ALA A 256 14.83 3.65 14.96
N SER A 257 14.62 3.79 16.28
CA SER A 257 14.25 2.68 17.15
C SER A 257 13.10 3.12 18.06
N PHE A 258 12.10 2.26 18.18
CA PHE A 258 10.90 2.50 18.98
C PHE A 258 10.69 1.33 19.96
N PRO A 259 10.15 1.60 21.16
CA PRO A 259 9.81 0.52 22.08
C PRO A 259 8.87 -0.49 21.43
N GLY A 260 9.06 -1.76 21.77
CA GLY A 260 8.12 -2.80 21.37
C GLY A 260 6.73 -2.53 22.00
N SER A 261 5.68 -2.84 21.25
CA SER A 261 4.33 -2.88 21.80
C SER A 261 4.27 -4.07 22.76
N GLY A 262 4.10 -3.79 24.07
CA GLY A 262 3.79 -4.84 25.03
C GLY A 262 2.45 -5.48 24.68
N GLY A 263 2.42 -6.83 24.65
CA GLY A 263 1.19 -7.56 24.53
C GLY A 263 0.28 -7.36 25.76
#